data_c1c9ae2cce54a653739f5db62a1a15cc
#
_entry.id   c1c9ae2cce54a653739f5db62a1a15cc
#
_cell.length_a   1.000
_cell.length_b   1.000
_cell.length_c   1.000
_cell.angle_alpha   90.00
_cell.angle_beta   90.00
_cell.angle_gamma   90.00
#
_symmetry.space_group_name_H-M   'P 1'
#
loop_
_entity.id
_entity.type
_entity.pdbx_description
1 polymer ?
#
loop_
_entity_poly.entity_id
_entity_poly.type
_entity_poly.pdbx_seq_one_letter_code
_entity_poly.pdbx_strand_id
1 'polypeptide(L)'
;SMAGIAGVVLTIGMAADSSILTLERFREEIRMGRSVRAASVTGVRHGILTSIDADLVTMVSALTLFFLASASVKGFGLTLALGIICDIVMMLLFKAPIIRLLAPKCIAKHPGFWGVKDCKEAAPYFQGEKPASSRHDVRGRFIKLDINLLGYRKVFLSIAAVAVVLVVALVGVRGVNFGIEFVGGTSVTFHQGGNDVTTEQVRSAFADAGEPDAVVQTTDSDGQAGFLVRTTDTSAESAAAAANKVADQFGWDAESFEVTTIGPDWGTSVIQSSCIAFFVSLLLIIAYISVRFRDPKMGVSAVIALLHDLVIVLGVYVLVGREVTPNTIAALLTILGYSLYDTVVVFHRINENMKGDSPKCTFATMANHSVNEVLVRSLNTSITSLIPVAAMLIFGGETLRDF
;
A
#
# COMPACT_ATOMS: atom_id res chain seq x y z
N SER A 1 -11.68 1.01 16.41
CA SER A 1 -10.27 1.43 16.62
C SER A 1 -9.84 2.35 15.48
N MET A 2 -8.92 3.26 15.74
CA MET A 2 -8.35 4.16 14.72
C MET A 2 -7.72 3.36 13.58
N ALA A 3 -7.03 2.27 13.90
CA ALA A 3 -6.52 1.32 12.91
C ALA A 3 -7.63 0.79 11.97
N GLY A 4 -8.84 0.57 12.47
CA GLY A 4 -9.99 0.20 11.64
C GLY A 4 -10.40 1.28 10.65
N ILE A 5 -10.32 2.55 11.01
CA ILE A 5 -10.60 3.68 10.10
C ILE A 5 -9.59 3.70 8.96
N ALA A 6 -8.30 3.54 9.28
CA ALA A 6 -7.25 3.44 8.26
C ALA A 6 -7.53 2.28 7.28
N GLY A 7 -7.96 1.11 7.77
CA GLY A 7 -8.37 -0.01 6.93
C GLY A 7 -9.52 0.33 5.98
N VAL A 8 -10.52 1.06 6.45
CA VAL A 8 -11.64 1.52 5.59
C VAL A 8 -11.16 2.51 4.53
N VAL A 9 -10.33 3.49 4.90
CA VAL A 9 -9.81 4.49 3.94
C VAL A 9 -8.97 3.82 2.86
N LEU A 10 -8.15 2.84 3.21
CA LEU A 10 -7.34 2.09 2.26
C LEU A 10 -8.18 1.25 1.29
N THR A 11 -9.30 0.68 1.74
CA THR A 11 -10.20 -0.07 0.84
C THR A 11 -10.85 0.80 -0.22
N ILE A 12 -10.99 2.12 0.00
CA ILE A 12 -11.46 3.05 -1.03
C ILE A 12 -10.48 3.09 -2.21
N GLY A 13 -9.17 3.13 -1.93
CA GLY A 13 -8.13 3.05 -2.96
C GLY A 13 -8.22 1.77 -3.78
N MET A 14 -8.34 0.62 -3.10
CA MET A 14 -8.48 -0.70 -3.76
C MET A 14 -9.74 -0.79 -4.63
N ALA A 15 -10.87 -0.29 -4.14
CA ALA A 15 -12.12 -0.26 -4.89
C ALA A 15 -12.04 0.64 -6.14
N ALA A 16 -11.24 1.71 -6.09
CA ALA A 16 -10.94 2.53 -7.27
C ALA A 16 -10.09 1.75 -8.28
N ASP A 17 -9.07 1.03 -7.84
CA ASP A 17 -8.16 0.24 -8.69
C ASP A 17 -8.90 -0.88 -9.42
N SER A 18 -9.76 -1.63 -8.74
CA SER A 18 -10.60 -2.67 -9.35
C SER A 18 -11.54 -2.11 -10.40
N SER A 19 -12.05 -0.89 -10.17
CA SER A 19 -12.93 -0.18 -11.12
C SER A 19 -12.14 0.27 -12.36
N ILE A 20 -10.95 0.83 -12.18
CA ILE A 20 -10.06 1.26 -13.27
C ILE A 20 -9.69 0.06 -14.13
N LEU A 21 -9.28 -1.06 -13.52
CA LEU A 21 -8.92 -2.27 -14.24
C LEU A 21 -10.08 -2.83 -15.09
N THR A 22 -11.29 -2.89 -14.51
CA THR A 22 -12.48 -3.39 -15.20
C THR A 22 -12.84 -2.50 -16.39
N LEU A 23 -12.81 -1.19 -16.24
CA LEU A 23 -13.07 -0.24 -17.32
C LEU A 23 -11.99 -0.28 -18.40
N GLU A 24 -10.74 -0.46 -18.03
CA GLU A 24 -9.64 -0.52 -18.99
C GLU A 24 -9.71 -1.78 -19.84
N ARG A 25 -10.01 -2.93 -19.25
CA ARG A 25 -10.27 -4.18 -19.99
C ARG A 25 -11.46 -4.06 -20.93
N PHE A 26 -12.52 -3.40 -20.50
CA PHE A 26 -13.65 -3.11 -21.36
C PHE A 26 -13.24 -2.24 -22.57
N ARG A 27 -12.49 -1.15 -22.34
CA ARG A 27 -11.98 -0.27 -23.42
C ARG A 27 -11.04 -1.02 -24.36
N GLU A 28 -10.21 -1.90 -23.84
CA GLU A 28 -9.27 -2.72 -24.60
C GLU A 28 -10.00 -3.62 -25.59
N GLU A 29 -11.07 -4.28 -25.17
CA GLU A 29 -11.91 -5.12 -26.03
C GLU A 29 -12.56 -4.32 -27.16
N ILE A 30 -12.98 -3.07 -26.90
CA ILE A 30 -13.49 -2.18 -27.95
C ILE A 30 -12.37 -1.81 -28.94
N ARG A 31 -11.18 -1.50 -28.43
CA ARG A 31 -10.01 -1.18 -29.28
C ARG A 31 -9.60 -2.34 -30.16
N MET A 32 -9.76 -3.56 -29.70
CA MET A 32 -9.54 -4.78 -30.49
C MET A 32 -10.64 -5.02 -31.54
N GLY A 33 -11.62 -4.15 -31.64
CA GLY A 33 -12.65 -4.23 -32.65
C GLY A 33 -13.87 -5.07 -32.27
N ARG A 34 -14.07 -5.41 -31.00
CA ARG A 34 -15.29 -6.10 -30.54
C ARG A 34 -16.44 -5.11 -30.44
N SER A 35 -17.66 -5.58 -30.69
CA SER A 35 -18.85 -4.77 -30.46
C SER A 35 -18.95 -4.37 -28.99
N VAL A 36 -19.52 -3.18 -28.71
CA VAL A 36 -19.67 -2.66 -27.34
C VAL A 36 -20.36 -3.67 -26.42
N ARG A 37 -21.35 -4.40 -26.93
CA ARG A 37 -22.07 -5.43 -26.18
C ARG A 37 -21.16 -6.62 -25.85
N ALA A 38 -20.39 -7.13 -26.81
CA ALA A 38 -19.43 -8.20 -26.56
C ALA A 38 -18.30 -7.76 -25.63
N ALA A 39 -17.75 -6.55 -25.81
CA ALA A 39 -16.73 -5.96 -24.97
C ALA A 39 -17.22 -5.78 -23.52
N SER A 40 -18.48 -5.37 -23.31
CA SER A 40 -19.05 -5.22 -21.96
C SER A 40 -19.23 -6.56 -21.23
N VAL A 41 -19.30 -7.67 -21.93
CA VAL A 41 -19.36 -9.00 -21.31
C VAL A 41 -17.96 -9.57 -21.10
N THR A 42 -17.14 -9.61 -22.14
CA THR A 42 -15.82 -10.27 -22.12
C THR A 42 -14.78 -9.43 -21.34
N GLY A 43 -14.69 -8.12 -21.63
CA GLY A 43 -13.74 -7.23 -20.99
C GLY A 43 -14.02 -7.08 -19.49
N VAL A 44 -15.30 -6.90 -19.12
CA VAL A 44 -15.69 -6.83 -17.70
C VAL A 44 -15.41 -8.15 -16.99
N ARG A 45 -15.68 -9.30 -17.60
CA ARG A 45 -15.35 -10.60 -17.00
C ARG A 45 -13.85 -10.75 -16.76
N HIS A 46 -13.02 -10.42 -17.73
CA HIS A 46 -11.56 -10.51 -17.60
C HIS A 46 -11.03 -9.53 -16.54
N GLY A 47 -11.55 -8.30 -16.51
CA GLY A 47 -11.20 -7.30 -15.51
C GLY A 47 -11.51 -7.79 -14.09
N ILE A 48 -12.73 -8.29 -13.87
CA ILE A 48 -13.16 -8.80 -12.56
C ILE A 48 -12.31 -9.99 -12.12
N LEU A 49 -12.05 -10.96 -12.97
CA LEU A 49 -11.23 -12.12 -12.60
C LEU A 49 -9.82 -11.72 -12.21
N THR A 50 -9.21 -10.77 -12.92
CA THR A 50 -7.88 -10.26 -12.58
C THR A 50 -7.89 -9.48 -11.27
N SER A 51 -8.94 -8.67 -11.00
CA SER A 51 -9.09 -7.95 -9.73
C SER A 51 -9.28 -8.92 -8.57
N ILE A 52 -10.14 -9.93 -8.70
CA ILE A 52 -10.34 -10.94 -7.64
C ILE A 52 -9.02 -11.65 -7.31
N ASP A 53 -8.21 -12.01 -8.30
CA ASP A 53 -6.91 -12.64 -8.03
C ASP A 53 -5.97 -11.73 -7.23
N ALA A 54 -5.96 -10.43 -7.53
CA ALA A 54 -5.16 -9.46 -6.78
C ALA A 54 -5.74 -9.21 -5.38
N ASP A 55 -7.06 -9.10 -5.26
CA ASP A 55 -7.77 -8.94 -3.99
C ASP A 55 -7.55 -10.13 -3.05
N LEU A 56 -7.49 -11.35 -3.59
CA LEU A 56 -7.22 -12.55 -2.81
C LEU A 56 -5.79 -12.53 -2.21
N VAL A 57 -4.79 -11.98 -2.90
CA VAL A 57 -3.45 -11.80 -2.34
C VAL A 57 -3.48 -10.85 -1.15
N THR A 58 -4.18 -9.72 -1.29
CA THR A 58 -4.34 -8.73 -0.20
C THR A 58 -5.18 -9.31 0.95
N MET A 59 -6.20 -10.13 0.64
CA MET A 59 -7.00 -10.85 1.62
C MET A 59 -6.14 -11.79 2.49
N VAL A 60 -5.17 -12.47 1.91
CA VAL A 60 -4.23 -13.32 2.67
C VAL A 60 -3.51 -12.49 3.73
N SER A 61 -2.99 -11.31 3.37
CA SER A 61 -2.32 -10.40 4.31
C SER A 61 -3.27 -9.90 5.40
N ALA A 62 -4.49 -9.50 5.03
CA ALA A 62 -5.51 -9.00 5.95
C ALA A 62 -5.94 -10.09 6.97
N LEU A 63 -6.16 -11.32 6.52
CA LEU A 63 -6.52 -12.44 7.38
C LEU A 63 -5.34 -12.85 8.28
N THR A 64 -4.12 -12.82 7.78
CA THR A 64 -2.92 -13.10 8.57
C THR A 64 -2.78 -12.09 9.71
N LEU A 65 -2.99 -10.79 9.43
CA LEU A 65 -3.06 -9.75 10.47
C LEU A 65 -4.17 -10.02 11.50
N PHE A 66 -5.36 -10.33 11.03
CA PHE A 66 -6.50 -10.57 11.93
C PHE A 66 -6.27 -11.74 12.88
N PHE A 67 -5.71 -12.86 12.39
CA PHE A 67 -5.55 -14.06 13.20
C PHE A 67 -4.26 -14.07 14.03
N LEU A 68 -3.15 -13.58 13.50
CA LEU A 68 -1.82 -13.76 14.06
C LEU A 68 -1.21 -12.51 14.69
N ALA A 69 -1.65 -11.29 14.31
CA ALA A 69 -1.07 -10.07 14.83
C ALA A 69 -1.56 -9.74 16.26
N SER A 70 -0.94 -8.73 16.86
CA SER A 70 -1.34 -8.20 18.18
C SER A 70 -2.74 -7.58 18.16
N ALA A 71 -3.35 -7.47 19.33
CA ALA A 71 -4.71 -6.95 19.48
C ALA A 71 -4.89 -5.54 18.89
N SER A 72 -3.86 -4.69 18.97
CA SER A 72 -3.87 -3.32 18.46
C SER A 72 -4.13 -3.24 16.95
N VAL A 73 -3.61 -4.19 16.16
CA VAL A 73 -3.74 -4.20 14.70
C VAL A 73 -4.78 -5.18 14.15
N LYS A 74 -5.36 -6.05 15.00
CA LYS A 74 -6.44 -6.97 14.56
C LYS A 74 -7.64 -6.25 13.95
N GLY A 75 -8.01 -5.10 14.52
CA GLY A 75 -9.11 -4.27 14.00
C GLY A 75 -8.85 -3.78 12.57
N PHE A 76 -7.62 -3.45 12.26
CA PHE A 76 -7.20 -3.09 10.89
C PHE A 76 -7.34 -4.27 9.93
N GLY A 77 -6.79 -5.44 10.30
CA GLY A 77 -6.89 -6.66 9.48
C GLY A 77 -8.35 -7.05 9.19
N LEU A 78 -9.23 -6.95 10.19
CA LEU A 78 -10.65 -7.25 10.03
C LEU A 78 -11.34 -6.27 9.07
N THR A 79 -11.15 -4.96 9.24
CA THR A 79 -11.79 -3.96 8.38
C THR A 79 -11.28 -4.02 6.96
N LEU A 80 -9.98 -4.28 6.76
CA LEU A 80 -9.39 -4.50 5.44
C LEU A 80 -10.00 -5.75 4.77
N ALA A 81 -10.10 -6.87 5.47
CA ALA A 81 -10.70 -8.10 4.94
C ALA A 81 -12.17 -7.90 4.56
N LEU A 82 -12.97 -7.25 5.41
CA LEU A 82 -14.36 -6.91 5.12
C LEU A 82 -14.47 -5.96 3.92
N GLY A 83 -13.60 -4.97 3.82
CA GLY A 83 -13.55 -4.05 2.69
C GLY A 83 -13.26 -4.75 1.36
N ILE A 84 -12.33 -5.70 1.34
CA ILE A 84 -12.03 -6.53 0.16
C ILE A 84 -13.26 -7.38 -0.22
N ILE A 85 -13.92 -8.01 0.74
CA ILE A 85 -15.15 -8.77 0.48
C ILE A 85 -16.21 -7.86 -0.14
N CYS A 86 -16.41 -6.67 0.43
CA CYS A 86 -17.37 -5.68 -0.09
C CYS A 86 -17.00 -5.27 -1.52
N ASP A 87 -15.72 -5.04 -1.85
CA ASP A 87 -15.33 -4.68 -3.22
C ASP A 87 -15.61 -5.81 -4.21
N ILE A 88 -15.28 -7.06 -3.86
CA ILE A 88 -15.59 -8.23 -4.70
C ILE A 88 -17.11 -8.33 -4.94
N VAL A 89 -17.92 -8.18 -3.90
CA VAL A 89 -19.38 -8.21 -4.01
C VAL A 89 -19.88 -7.07 -4.90
N MET A 90 -19.36 -5.85 -4.71
CA MET A 90 -19.69 -4.68 -5.52
C MET A 90 -19.26 -4.82 -6.98
N MET A 91 -18.12 -5.44 -7.25
CA MET A 91 -17.69 -5.75 -8.61
C MET A 91 -18.68 -6.67 -9.32
N LEU A 92 -19.11 -7.72 -8.65
CA LEU A 92 -19.98 -8.75 -9.23
C LEU A 92 -21.43 -8.27 -9.37
N LEU A 93 -22.00 -7.66 -8.33
CA LEU A 93 -23.41 -7.34 -8.25
C LEU A 93 -23.77 -5.94 -8.76
N PHE A 94 -22.82 -5.02 -8.80
CA PHE A 94 -23.09 -3.63 -9.15
C PHE A 94 -22.28 -3.15 -10.36
N LYS A 95 -20.94 -3.16 -10.29
CA LYS A 95 -20.07 -2.62 -11.35
C LYS A 95 -20.27 -3.36 -12.69
N ALA A 96 -20.25 -4.71 -12.68
CA ALA A 96 -20.43 -5.51 -13.88
C ALA A 96 -21.79 -5.33 -14.54
N PRO A 97 -22.92 -5.43 -13.83
CA PRO A 97 -24.25 -5.18 -14.41
C PRO A 97 -24.41 -3.75 -14.95
N ILE A 98 -23.91 -2.75 -14.24
CA ILE A 98 -23.98 -1.35 -14.69
C ILE A 98 -23.26 -1.16 -16.02
N ILE A 99 -22.01 -1.63 -16.15
CA ILE A 99 -21.27 -1.50 -17.40
C ILE A 99 -22.00 -2.23 -18.52
N ARG A 100 -22.51 -3.44 -18.28
CA ARG A 100 -23.25 -4.22 -19.27
C ARG A 100 -24.55 -3.54 -19.74
N LEU A 101 -25.23 -2.83 -18.84
CA LEU A 101 -26.51 -2.17 -19.14
C LEU A 101 -26.32 -0.79 -19.76
N LEU A 102 -25.37 0.01 -19.22
CA LEU A 102 -25.19 1.41 -19.62
C LEU A 102 -24.29 1.56 -20.84
N ALA A 103 -23.18 0.81 -20.92
CA ALA A 103 -22.22 1.00 -21.99
C ALA A 103 -22.84 0.86 -23.40
N PRO A 104 -23.63 -0.19 -23.72
CA PRO A 104 -24.24 -0.31 -25.04
C PRO A 104 -25.21 0.81 -25.39
N LYS A 105 -25.81 1.47 -24.37
CA LYS A 105 -26.79 2.54 -24.57
C LYS A 105 -26.17 3.93 -24.69
N CYS A 106 -25.10 4.16 -23.93
CA CYS A 106 -24.55 5.49 -23.71
C CYS A 106 -23.27 5.77 -24.50
N ILE A 107 -22.50 4.72 -24.85
CA ILE A 107 -21.16 4.90 -25.42
C ILE A 107 -21.19 5.57 -26.80
N ALA A 108 -22.21 5.25 -27.61
CA ALA A 108 -22.38 5.85 -28.94
C ALA A 108 -22.64 7.37 -28.85
N LYS A 109 -23.33 7.82 -27.79
CA LYS A 109 -23.65 9.24 -27.58
C LYS A 109 -22.50 9.99 -26.89
N HIS A 110 -21.78 9.32 -26.00
CA HIS A 110 -20.74 9.94 -25.16
C HIS A 110 -19.44 9.10 -25.15
N PRO A 111 -18.77 8.89 -26.30
CA PRO A 111 -17.57 8.07 -26.38
C PRO A 111 -16.40 8.65 -25.57
N GLY A 112 -16.36 9.99 -25.39
CA GLY A 112 -15.35 10.66 -24.57
C GLY A 112 -15.47 10.32 -23.08
N PHE A 113 -16.68 10.23 -22.55
CA PHE A 113 -16.94 9.84 -21.16
C PHE A 113 -16.44 8.41 -20.87
N TRP A 114 -16.60 7.51 -21.82
CA TRP A 114 -16.13 6.13 -21.71
C TRP A 114 -14.64 5.95 -22.05
N GLY A 115 -13.94 7.02 -22.46
CA GLY A 115 -12.52 6.98 -22.79
C GLY A 115 -12.18 6.20 -24.06
N VAL A 116 -13.11 6.13 -25.00
CA VAL A 116 -12.94 5.47 -26.32
C VAL A 116 -12.99 6.44 -27.50
N LYS A 117 -13.01 7.77 -27.23
CA LYS A 117 -13.05 8.81 -28.27
C LYS A 117 -11.83 8.75 -29.20
N ASP A 118 -10.67 8.39 -28.66
CA ASP A 118 -9.42 8.34 -29.40
C ASP A 118 -9.24 7.03 -30.18
N CYS A 119 -10.18 6.09 -30.06
CA CYS A 119 -10.18 4.84 -30.78
C CYS A 119 -10.77 5.08 -32.17
N LYS A 120 -10.02 5.70 -33.08
CA LYS A 120 -10.47 5.92 -34.46
C LYS A 120 -10.89 4.62 -35.15
N GLU A 121 -10.22 3.54 -34.80
CA GLU A 121 -10.52 2.20 -35.29
C GLU A 121 -11.80 1.59 -34.70
N ALA A 122 -12.24 2.03 -33.53
CA ALA A 122 -13.51 1.63 -32.93
C ALA A 122 -14.69 2.49 -33.41
N ALA A 123 -14.44 3.64 -34.00
CA ALA A 123 -15.49 4.52 -34.50
C ALA A 123 -16.45 3.84 -35.50
N PRO A 124 -15.99 3.01 -36.44
CA PRO A 124 -16.88 2.28 -37.34
C PRO A 124 -17.83 1.28 -36.62
N TYR A 125 -17.45 0.80 -35.43
CA TYR A 125 -18.30 -0.05 -34.61
C TYR A 125 -19.57 0.65 -34.14
N PHE A 126 -19.48 1.93 -33.85
CA PHE A 126 -20.65 2.73 -33.48
C PHE A 126 -21.56 3.00 -34.67
N GLN A 127 -21.02 2.83 -35.88
CA GLN A 127 -21.72 2.99 -37.15
C GLN A 127 -22.06 1.66 -37.84
N GLY A 128 -21.68 0.53 -37.24
CA GLY A 128 -21.91 -0.81 -37.79
C GLY A 128 -20.82 -1.32 -38.75
N GLU A 129 -19.73 -0.59 -38.93
CA GLU A 129 -18.61 -0.98 -39.80
C GLU A 129 -17.49 -1.67 -39.01
N LYS A 130 -16.68 -2.50 -39.68
CA LYS A 130 -15.52 -3.14 -39.05
C LYS A 130 -14.33 -2.16 -39.01
N PRO A 131 -13.63 -1.95 -37.85
CA PRO A 131 -12.47 -1.09 -37.80
C PRO A 131 -11.29 -1.67 -38.61
N ALA A 132 -10.45 -0.77 -39.14
CA ALA A 132 -9.21 -1.15 -39.82
C ALA A 132 -8.17 -1.66 -38.79
N SER A 133 -7.48 -2.76 -39.08
CA SER A 133 -6.62 -3.49 -38.14
C SER A 133 -5.19 -2.96 -38.00
N SER A 134 -4.90 -1.73 -38.35
CA SER A 134 -3.54 -1.29 -38.71
C SER A 134 -2.63 -0.75 -37.58
N ARG A 135 -3.08 -0.68 -36.32
CA ARG A 135 -2.28 -0.12 -35.22
C ARG A 135 -2.42 -0.90 -33.92
N HIS A 136 -2.45 -2.19 -33.99
CA HIS A 136 -2.58 -3.03 -32.85
C HIS A 136 -1.25 -3.71 -32.54
N ASP A 137 -1.03 -3.98 -31.25
CA ASP A 137 0.05 -4.85 -30.79
C ASP A 137 -0.09 -6.27 -31.34
N VAL A 138 0.75 -7.18 -30.87
CA VAL A 138 0.77 -8.60 -31.23
C VAL A 138 -0.62 -9.28 -31.19
N ARG A 139 -1.59 -8.70 -30.48
CA ARG A 139 -2.96 -9.20 -30.32
C ARG A 139 -4.04 -8.19 -30.71
N GLY A 140 -3.68 -7.18 -31.46
CA GLY A 140 -4.60 -6.12 -31.80
C GLY A 140 -4.87 -5.11 -30.67
N ARG A 141 -4.00 -5.04 -29.67
CA ARG A 141 -4.09 -4.09 -28.57
C ARG A 141 -3.29 -2.82 -28.86
N PHE A 142 -3.81 -1.70 -28.42
CA PHE A 142 -3.16 -0.41 -28.62
C PHE A 142 -2.13 -0.14 -27.51
N ILE A 143 -0.84 0.01 -27.90
CA ILE A 143 0.23 0.41 -26.98
C ILE A 143 0.49 1.89 -27.13
N LYS A 144 0.37 2.64 -26.01
CA LYS A 144 0.66 4.09 -25.98
C LYS A 144 2.15 4.40 -25.83
N LEU A 145 2.89 3.52 -25.16
CA LEU A 145 4.29 3.65 -24.87
C LEU A 145 5.02 2.36 -25.29
N ASP A 146 6.13 2.50 -25.99
CA ASP A 146 7.03 1.39 -26.34
C ASP A 146 8.43 1.72 -25.83
N ILE A 147 8.65 1.42 -24.55
CA ILE A 147 9.91 1.67 -23.87
C ILE A 147 10.62 0.34 -23.66
N ASN A 148 11.89 0.26 -24.02
CA ASN A 148 12.71 -0.94 -23.78
C ASN A 148 13.15 -1.04 -22.31
N LEU A 149 12.18 -1.26 -21.39
CA LEU A 149 12.44 -1.36 -19.96
C LEU A 149 13.35 -2.55 -19.61
N LEU A 150 13.10 -3.72 -20.21
CA LEU A 150 13.91 -4.90 -19.94
C LEU A 150 15.33 -4.81 -20.55
N GLY A 151 15.55 -3.98 -21.54
CA GLY A 151 16.90 -3.69 -22.04
C GLY A 151 17.77 -3.03 -20.97
N TYR A 152 17.19 -2.15 -20.16
CA TYR A 152 17.87 -1.46 -19.06
C TYR A 152 17.85 -2.22 -17.73
N ARG A 153 17.47 -3.51 -17.72
CA ARG A 153 17.35 -4.33 -16.49
C ARG A 153 18.56 -4.28 -15.57
N LYS A 154 19.79 -4.28 -16.14
CA LYS A 154 21.02 -4.21 -15.34
C LYS A 154 21.14 -2.87 -14.60
N VAL A 155 20.76 -1.77 -15.24
CA VAL A 155 20.78 -0.43 -14.64
C VAL A 155 19.75 -0.36 -13.50
N PHE A 156 18.52 -0.79 -13.75
CA PHE A 156 17.47 -0.79 -12.71
C PHE A 156 17.83 -1.69 -11.52
N LEU A 157 18.35 -2.89 -11.77
CA LEU A 157 18.80 -3.79 -10.70
C LEU A 157 20.00 -3.21 -9.93
N SER A 158 20.92 -2.52 -10.61
CA SER A 158 22.03 -1.85 -9.92
C SER A 158 21.55 -0.70 -9.04
N ILE A 159 20.63 0.11 -9.52
CA ILE A 159 20.00 1.20 -8.72
C ILE A 159 19.30 0.61 -7.50
N ALA A 160 18.50 -0.44 -7.68
CA ALA A 160 17.80 -1.12 -6.59
C ALA A 160 18.79 -1.69 -5.56
N ALA A 161 19.86 -2.36 -6.01
CA ALA A 161 20.89 -2.90 -5.12
C ALA A 161 21.62 -1.80 -4.33
N VAL A 162 21.97 -0.70 -4.99
CA VAL A 162 22.61 0.46 -4.33
C VAL A 162 21.65 1.07 -3.30
N ALA A 163 20.38 1.23 -3.62
CA ALA A 163 19.39 1.74 -2.68
C ALA A 163 19.27 0.85 -1.44
N VAL A 164 19.22 -0.47 -1.59
CA VAL A 164 19.21 -1.41 -0.46
C VAL A 164 20.49 -1.28 0.38
N VAL A 165 21.67 -1.20 -0.24
CA VAL A 165 22.94 -1.02 0.48
C VAL A 165 22.95 0.29 1.26
N LEU A 166 22.45 1.37 0.67
CA LEU A 166 22.35 2.67 1.37
C LEU A 166 21.40 2.60 2.57
N VAL A 167 20.26 1.91 2.44
CA VAL A 167 19.32 1.71 3.55
C VAL A 167 19.97 0.87 4.66
N VAL A 168 20.65 -0.23 4.32
CA VAL A 168 21.34 -1.06 5.32
C VAL A 168 22.43 -0.26 6.04
N ALA A 169 23.20 0.55 5.31
CA ALA A 169 24.19 1.44 5.91
C ALA A 169 23.54 2.50 6.83
N LEU A 170 22.42 3.10 6.40
CA LEU A 170 21.67 4.08 7.16
C LEU A 170 21.13 3.48 8.47
N VAL A 171 20.53 2.28 8.40
CA VAL A 171 20.07 1.53 9.58
C VAL A 171 21.24 1.18 10.51
N GLY A 172 22.40 0.81 9.97
CA GLY A 172 23.59 0.50 10.76
C GLY A 172 24.17 1.71 11.50
N VAL A 173 24.03 2.92 10.93
CA VAL A 173 24.57 4.17 11.52
C VAL A 173 23.58 4.83 12.48
N ARG A 174 22.30 4.91 12.09
CA ARG A 174 21.28 5.61 12.88
C ARG A 174 20.49 4.71 13.83
N GLY A 175 20.45 3.40 13.58
CA GLY A 175 19.56 2.47 14.26
C GLY A 175 18.11 2.62 13.79
N VAL A 176 17.23 1.77 14.31
CA VAL A 176 15.78 1.84 14.12
C VAL A 176 15.17 2.31 15.43
N ASN A 177 14.35 3.35 15.37
CA ASN A 177 13.57 3.79 16.53
C ASN A 177 12.36 2.89 16.73
N PHE A 178 12.38 2.04 17.74
CA PHE A 178 11.24 1.22 18.11
C PHE A 178 10.38 1.96 19.13
N GLY A 179 9.06 1.90 18.95
CA GLY A 179 8.08 2.40 19.91
C GLY A 179 8.11 1.60 21.22
N ILE A 180 7.53 2.17 22.28
CA ILE A 180 7.43 1.52 23.60
C ILE A 180 6.65 0.20 23.54
N GLU A 181 5.81 0.01 22.54
CA GLU A 181 5.07 -1.22 22.30
C GLU A 181 5.99 -2.42 22.02
N PHE A 182 7.21 -2.16 21.57
CA PHE A 182 8.23 -3.19 21.27
C PHE A 182 9.28 -3.32 22.36
N VAL A 183 9.74 -2.19 22.94
CA VAL A 183 10.83 -2.19 23.91
C VAL A 183 10.33 -2.27 25.34
N GLY A 184 9.06 -1.95 25.58
CA GLY A 184 8.53 -1.66 26.90
C GLY A 184 8.94 -0.26 27.36
N GLY A 185 8.36 0.22 28.44
CA GLY A 185 8.65 1.52 29.03
C GLY A 185 7.40 2.40 29.15
N THR A 186 7.62 3.67 29.47
CA THR A 186 6.54 4.66 29.58
C THR A 186 6.75 5.78 28.58
N SER A 187 5.67 6.17 27.94
CA SER A 187 5.59 7.33 27.04
C SER A 187 4.75 8.42 27.70
N VAL A 188 5.27 9.62 27.67
CA VAL A 188 4.59 10.84 28.10
C VAL A 188 4.44 11.76 26.90
N THR A 189 3.20 12.08 26.53
CA THR A 189 2.91 12.99 25.42
C THR A 189 2.43 14.32 25.97
N PHE A 190 3.16 15.39 25.73
CA PHE A 190 2.76 16.76 26.02
C PHE A 190 2.11 17.37 24.77
N HIS A 191 0.88 17.83 24.90
CA HIS A 191 0.16 18.52 23.82
C HIS A 191 0.42 20.03 23.79
N GLN A 192 1.14 20.53 24.78
CA GLN A 192 1.59 21.91 24.87
C GLN A 192 3.14 21.95 24.88
N GLY A 193 3.70 22.76 24.06
CA GLY A 193 5.12 23.05 24.04
C GLY A 193 5.31 24.22 23.10
N GLY A 194 5.46 25.41 23.61
CA GLY A 194 5.68 26.60 22.77
C GLY A 194 6.91 26.41 21.87
N ASN A 195 6.95 27.12 20.75
CA ASN A 195 8.05 27.12 19.78
C ASN A 195 9.42 27.49 20.37
N ASP A 196 9.46 27.87 21.65
CA ASP A 196 10.65 28.37 22.35
C ASP A 196 11.39 27.29 23.16
N VAL A 197 10.83 26.08 23.31
CA VAL A 197 11.45 24.97 24.05
C VAL A 197 12.03 23.95 23.09
N THR A 198 13.30 23.60 23.30
CA THR A 198 14.00 22.60 22.45
C THR A 198 13.91 21.20 23.06
N THR A 199 14.00 20.16 22.20
CA THR A 199 14.04 18.75 22.64
C THR A 199 15.16 18.48 23.64
N GLU A 200 16.28 19.20 23.53
CA GLU A 200 17.43 19.07 24.46
C GLU A 200 17.11 19.63 25.85
N GLN A 201 16.37 20.74 25.94
CA GLN A 201 15.92 21.30 27.22
C GLN A 201 14.94 20.37 27.92
N VAL A 202 13.98 19.78 27.16
CA VAL A 202 13.05 18.79 27.70
C VAL A 202 13.78 17.53 28.16
N ARG A 203 14.76 17.05 27.37
CA ARG A 203 15.59 15.89 27.76
C ARG A 203 16.38 16.18 29.08
N SER A 204 17.00 17.34 29.19
CA SER A 204 17.71 17.73 30.40
C SER A 204 16.79 17.80 31.61
N ALA A 205 15.57 18.34 31.42
CA ALA A 205 14.58 18.42 32.50
C ALA A 205 14.11 17.03 32.97
N PHE A 206 13.94 16.09 32.05
CA PHE A 206 13.63 14.70 32.41
C PHE A 206 14.79 13.99 33.10
N ALA A 207 16.02 14.23 32.65
CA ALA A 207 17.20 13.71 33.32
C ALA A 207 17.31 14.24 34.78
N ASP A 208 17.05 15.53 35.00
CA ASP A 208 17.03 16.14 36.34
C ASP A 208 15.83 15.63 37.18
N ALA A 209 14.76 15.22 36.55
CA ALA A 209 13.58 14.63 37.20
C ALA A 209 13.77 13.15 37.59
N GLY A 210 14.88 12.51 37.17
CA GLY A 210 15.22 11.12 37.50
C GLY A 210 15.18 10.16 36.33
N GLU A 211 14.96 10.62 35.08
CA GLU A 211 14.86 9.87 33.87
C GLU A 211 15.98 10.22 32.86
N PRO A 212 17.24 9.82 33.14
CA PRO A 212 18.40 10.24 32.35
C PRO A 212 18.41 9.65 30.92
N ASP A 213 17.76 8.52 30.72
CA ASP A 213 17.67 7.82 29.42
C ASP A 213 16.46 8.25 28.59
N ALA A 214 15.79 9.34 28.95
CA ALA A 214 14.63 9.85 28.26
C ALA A 214 14.94 10.23 26.80
N VAL A 215 14.19 9.65 25.87
CA VAL A 215 14.24 10.00 24.45
C VAL A 215 13.11 10.98 24.16
N VAL A 216 13.46 12.20 23.71
CA VAL A 216 12.52 13.28 23.45
C VAL A 216 12.40 13.51 21.95
N GLN A 217 11.17 13.55 21.47
CA GLN A 217 10.83 13.89 20.08
C GLN A 217 9.79 15.01 20.06
N THR A 218 9.81 15.81 19.00
CA THR A 218 8.73 16.78 18.76
C THR A 218 7.53 16.09 18.17
N THR A 219 6.35 16.41 18.65
CA THR A 219 5.07 16.02 18.07
C THR A 219 4.29 17.26 17.67
N ASP A 220 3.37 17.13 16.72
CA ASP A 220 2.49 18.22 16.29
C ASP A 220 1.06 17.69 16.37
N SER A 221 0.32 18.15 17.36
CA SER A 221 -1.08 17.80 17.58
C SER A 221 -1.93 19.02 17.29
N ASP A 222 -2.79 18.93 16.26
CA ASP A 222 -3.74 19.98 15.85
C ASP A 222 -3.10 21.37 15.60
N GLY A 223 -1.84 21.39 15.12
CA GLY A 223 -1.10 22.62 14.84
C GLY A 223 -0.46 23.23 16.08
N GLN A 224 -0.43 22.53 17.20
CA GLN A 224 0.32 22.87 18.39
C GLN A 224 1.55 21.96 18.51
N ALA A 225 2.74 22.58 18.60
CA ALA A 225 3.97 21.84 18.85
C ALA A 225 3.94 21.25 20.26
N GLY A 226 4.17 19.93 20.35
CA GLY A 226 4.24 19.19 21.59
C GLY A 226 5.51 18.35 21.68
N PHE A 227 5.63 17.54 22.72
CA PHE A 227 6.75 16.64 22.93
C PHE A 227 6.26 15.24 23.30
N LEU A 228 6.83 14.25 22.64
CA LEU A 228 6.72 12.85 23.00
C LEU A 228 8.00 12.44 23.71
N VAL A 229 7.88 12.06 24.97
CA VAL A 229 9.01 11.63 25.80
C VAL A 229 8.84 10.17 26.14
N ARG A 230 9.87 9.36 25.87
CA ARG A 230 9.90 7.93 26.24
C ARG A 230 10.95 7.68 27.28
N THR A 231 10.56 6.93 28.32
CA THR A 231 11.48 6.48 29.37
C THR A 231 11.53 4.96 29.40
N THR A 232 12.64 4.41 29.86
CA THR A 232 12.79 2.95 30.06
C THR A 232 12.09 2.47 31.33
N ASP A 233 11.68 3.40 32.20
CA ASP A 233 10.94 3.05 33.40
C ASP A 233 9.53 2.54 33.06
N THR A 234 9.16 1.43 33.64
CA THR A 234 7.85 0.78 33.46
C THR A 234 6.83 1.22 34.53
N SER A 235 7.18 2.19 35.38
CA SER A 235 6.30 2.77 36.39
C SER A 235 5.59 4.01 35.85
N ALA A 236 4.28 3.91 35.62
CA ALA A 236 3.46 5.05 35.23
C ALA A 236 3.51 6.18 36.29
N GLU A 237 3.67 5.83 37.57
CA GLU A 237 3.70 6.79 38.67
C GLU A 237 4.97 7.61 38.66
N SER A 238 6.14 6.99 38.45
CA SER A 238 7.42 7.71 38.38
C SER A 238 7.50 8.61 37.14
N ALA A 239 7.08 8.12 36.00
CA ALA A 239 7.04 8.88 34.75
C ALA A 239 6.05 10.06 34.84
N ALA A 240 4.86 9.88 35.44
CA ALA A 240 3.93 10.95 35.69
C ALA A 240 4.50 12.00 36.69
N ALA A 241 5.22 11.57 37.74
CA ALA A 241 5.88 12.47 38.67
C ALA A 241 6.98 13.28 37.98
N ALA A 242 7.76 12.67 37.10
CA ALA A 242 8.77 13.37 36.29
C ALA A 242 8.08 14.35 35.32
N ALA A 243 7.01 13.93 34.66
CA ALA A 243 6.26 14.77 33.74
C ALA A 243 5.65 16.01 34.42
N ASN A 244 5.10 15.85 35.62
CA ASN A 244 4.60 16.99 36.42
C ASN A 244 5.69 17.99 36.77
N LYS A 245 6.87 17.50 37.18
CA LYS A 245 8.04 18.40 37.49
C LYS A 245 8.47 19.17 36.24
N VAL A 246 8.50 18.50 35.09
CA VAL A 246 8.87 19.13 33.82
C VAL A 246 7.79 20.11 33.35
N ALA A 247 6.53 19.78 33.48
CA ALA A 247 5.42 20.69 33.18
C ALA A 247 5.49 21.96 34.08
N ASP A 248 5.73 21.81 35.38
CA ASP A 248 5.91 22.94 36.31
C ASP A 248 7.10 23.80 35.91
N GLN A 249 8.23 23.19 35.50
CA GLN A 249 9.45 23.92 35.11
C GLN A 249 9.23 24.78 33.86
N PHE A 250 8.46 24.32 32.89
CA PHE A 250 8.17 25.06 31.65
C PHE A 250 6.88 25.86 31.71
N GLY A 251 6.12 25.79 32.80
CA GLY A 251 4.84 26.47 32.96
C GLY A 251 3.74 25.85 32.07
N TRP A 252 3.85 24.57 31.79
CA TRP A 252 2.82 23.83 31.05
C TRP A 252 1.70 23.36 31.98
N ASP A 253 0.52 23.21 31.44
CA ASP A 253 -0.63 22.72 32.22
C ASP A 253 -0.42 21.24 32.60
N ALA A 254 -0.46 20.94 33.90
CA ALA A 254 -0.29 19.58 34.41
C ALA A 254 -1.38 18.58 33.94
N GLU A 255 -2.52 19.05 33.47
CA GLU A 255 -3.57 18.20 32.85
C GLU A 255 -3.38 18.00 31.33
N SER A 256 -2.33 18.59 30.74
CA SER A 256 -2.11 18.58 29.29
C SER A 256 -1.22 17.45 28.78
N PHE A 257 -0.86 16.47 29.61
CA PHE A 257 -0.07 15.33 29.15
C PHE A 257 -0.75 13.99 29.37
N GLU A 258 -0.49 13.08 28.44
CA GLU A 258 -0.95 11.69 28.49
C GLU A 258 0.21 10.76 28.84
N VAL A 259 -0.03 9.81 29.76
CA VAL A 259 0.96 8.80 30.15
C VAL A 259 0.47 7.43 29.74
N THR A 260 1.29 6.74 28.93
CA THR A 260 1.04 5.36 28.50
C THR A 260 2.21 4.47 28.92
N THR A 261 1.94 3.40 29.67
CA THR A 261 2.97 2.46 30.14
C THR A 261 2.73 1.09 29.55
N ILE A 262 3.81 0.48 29.04
CA ILE A 262 3.81 -0.86 28.45
C ILE A 262 4.87 -1.72 29.11
N GLY A 263 4.45 -2.83 29.69
CA GLY A 263 5.37 -3.79 30.29
C GLY A 263 6.22 -4.52 29.22
N PRO A 264 7.45 -4.96 29.56
CA PRO A 264 8.39 -5.58 28.62
C PRO A 264 7.88 -6.93 28.04
N ASP A 265 7.06 -7.66 28.79
CA ASP A 265 6.45 -8.90 28.30
C ASP A 265 5.47 -8.68 27.15
N TRP A 266 4.77 -7.54 27.15
CA TRP A 266 3.88 -7.14 26.06
C TRP A 266 4.69 -6.88 24.78
N GLY A 267 5.79 -6.13 24.87
CA GLY A 267 6.64 -5.83 23.72
C GLY A 267 7.15 -7.12 23.03
N THR A 268 7.66 -8.06 23.82
CA THR A 268 8.11 -9.37 23.30
C THR A 268 6.98 -10.11 22.58
N SER A 269 5.79 -10.14 23.14
CA SER A 269 4.62 -10.78 22.54
C SER A 269 4.20 -10.10 21.23
N VAL A 270 4.27 -8.77 21.15
CA VAL A 270 3.95 -7.99 19.94
C VAL A 270 4.97 -8.28 18.84
N ILE A 271 6.28 -8.28 19.15
CA ILE A 271 7.33 -8.62 18.19
C ILE A 271 7.13 -10.04 17.64
N GLN A 272 6.97 -11.00 18.51
CA GLN A 272 6.78 -12.41 18.11
C GLN A 272 5.58 -12.57 17.19
N SER A 273 4.43 -12.02 17.58
CA SER A 273 3.19 -12.09 16.79
C SER A 273 3.36 -11.40 15.44
N SER A 274 4.02 -10.23 15.39
CA SER A 274 4.26 -9.49 14.14
C SER A 274 5.19 -10.24 13.21
N CYS A 275 6.27 -10.82 13.72
CA CYS A 275 7.19 -11.65 12.93
C CYS A 275 6.49 -12.89 12.36
N ILE A 276 5.71 -13.61 13.18
CA ILE A 276 4.94 -14.77 12.73
C ILE A 276 3.97 -14.36 11.64
N ALA A 277 3.19 -13.29 11.85
CA ALA A 277 2.23 -12.79 10.86
C ALA A 277 2.92 -12.44 9.54
N PHE A 278 4.07 -11.76 9.60
CA PHE A 278 4.86 -11.38 8.43
C PHE A 278 5.35 -12.59 7.63
N PHE A 279 6.04 -13.53 8.26
CA PHE A 279 6.58 -14.70 7.57
C PHE A 279 5.50 -15.64 7.05
N VAL A 280 4.43 -15.85 7.81
CA VAL A 280 3.28 -16.65 7.37
C VAL A 280 2.61 -16.01 6.17
N SER A 281 2.43 -14.68 6.18
CA SER A 281 1.88 -13.93 5.03
C SER A 281 2.73 -14.12 3.78
N LEU A 282 4.06 -13.97 3.88
CA LEU A 282 4.97 -14.18 2.75
C LEU A 282 4.88 -15.61 2.18
N LEU A 283 4.86 -16.62 3.03
CA LEU A 283 4.74 -18.01 2.60
C LEU A 283 3.42 -18.29 1.89
N LEU A 284 2.32 -17.78 2.43
CA LEU A 284 1.00 -17.94 1.82
C LEU A 284 0.91 -17.21 0.48
N ILE A 285 1.51 -16.04 0.36
CA ILE A 285 1.58 -15.28 -0.90
C ILE A 285 2.39 -16.04 -1.95
N ILE A 286 3.56 -16.57 -1.60
CA ILE A 286 4.37 -17.38 -2.51
C ILE A 286 3.56 -18.58 -2.98
N ALA A 287 2.92 -19.30 -2.05
CA ALA A 287 2.11 -20.46 -2.34
C ALA A 287 0.94 -20.10 -3.29
N TYR A 288 0.19 -19.04 -2.96
CA TYR A 288 -0.94 -18.60 -3.78
C TYR A 288 -0.52 -18.23 -5.21
N ILE A 289 0.50 -17.37 -5.37
CA ILE A 289 0.97 -16.94 -6.69
C ILE A 289 1.52 -18.13 -7.48
N SER A 290 2.31 -19.00 -6.83
CA SER A 290 2.89 -20.18 -7.48
C SER A 290 1.81 -21.13 -8.01
N VAL A 291 0.78 -21.38 -7.24
CA VAL A 291 -0.36 -22.24 -7.64
C VAL A 291 -1.19 -21.54 -8.73
N ARG A 292 -1.48 -20.25 -8.56
CA ARG A 292 -2.33 -19.48 -9.47
C ARG A 292 -1.74 -19.36 -10.88
N PHE A 293 -0.44 -19.11 -10.97
CA PHE A 293 0.26 -18.98 -12.24
C PHE A 293 0.93 -20.28 -12.70
N ARG A 294 0.90 -21.32 -11.87
CA ARG A 294 1.56 -22.62 -12.13
C ARG A 294 3.07 -22.47 -12.39
N ASP A 295 3.68 -21.46 -11.80
CA ASP A 295 5.11 -21.20 -11.90
C ASP A 295 5.64 -20.66 -10.56
N PRO A 296 6.42 -21.47 -9.80
CA PRO A 296 6.99 -21.04 -8.52
C PRO A 296 7.97 -19.87 -8.66
N LYS A 297 8.58 -19.70 -9.84
CA LYS A 297 9.51 -18.57 -10.08
C LYS A 297 8.77 -17.23 -10.02
N MET A 298 7.51 -17.18 -10.47
CA MET A 298 6.68 -15.98 -10.35
C MET A 298 6.41 -15.64 -8.89
N GLY A 299 6.05 -16.63 -8.05
CA GLY A 299 5.85 -16.41 -6.62
C GLY A 299 7.09 -15.89 -5.91
N VAL A 300 8.23 -16.52 -6.15
CA VAL A 300 9.50 -16.10 -5.54
C VAL A 300 9.92 -14.70 -6.03
N SER A 301 9.80 -14.40 -7.33
CA SER A 301 10.18 -13.10 -7.86
C SER A 301 9.29 -11.98 -7.33
N ALA A 302 7.99 -12.22 -7.12
CA ALA A 302 7.08 -11.28 -6.49
C ALA A 302 7.51 -10.94 -5.06
N VAL A 303 7.88 -11.95 -4.28
CA VAL A 303 8.31 -11.74 -2.89
C VAL A 303 9.67 -11.04 -2.82
N ILE A 304 10.61 -11.33 -3.73
CA ILE A 304 11.89 -10.59 -3.78
C ILE A 304 11.65 -9.10 -4.07
N ALA A 305 10.80 -8.78 -5.04
CA ALA A 305 10.44 -7.38 -5.33
C ALA A 305 9.79 -6.71 -4.11
N LEU A 306 8.89 -7.40 -3.46
CA LEU A 306 8.20 -6.96 -2.27
C LEU A 306 9.15 -6.69 -1.09
N LEU A 307 10.11 -7.59 -0.82
CA LEU A 307 11.11 -7.39 0.23
C LEU A 307 11.99 -6.16 -0.07
N HIS A 308 12.33 -5.94 -1.35
CA HIS A 308 12.99 -4.71 -1.75
C HIS A 308 12.17 -3.47 -1.38
N ASP A 309 10.88 -3.44 -1.71
CA ASP A 309 10.00 -2.31 -1.43
C ASP A 309 9.90 -2.04 0.09
N LEU A 310 9.77 -3.10 0.89
CA LEU A 310 9.75 -2.99 2.36
C LEU A 310 11.06 -2.41 2.93
N VAL A 311 12.20 -2.84 2.40
CA VAL A 311 13.51 -2.30 2.81
C VAL A 311 13.59 -0.80 2.49
N ILE A 312 13.12 -0.37 1.32
CA ILE A 312 13.12 1.06 0.95
C ILE A 312 12.21 1.86 1.89
N VAL A 313 11.00 1.35 2.19
CA VAL A 313 10.08 2.03 3.13
C VAL A 313 10.69 2.14 4.51
N LEU A 314 11.31 1.07 5.04
CA LEU A 314 12.04 1.11 6.30
C LEU A 314 13.17 2.15 6.28
N GLY A 315 13.90 2.24 5.16
CA GLY A 315 14.93 3.24 4.96
C GLY A 315 14.40 4.67 5.06
N VAL A 316 13.24 4.95 4.48
CA VAL A 316 12.58 6.25 4.60
C VAL A 316 12.17 6.53 6.05
N TYR A 317 11.63 5.52 6.77
CA TYR A 317 11.30 5.64 8.19
C TYR A 317 12.51 6.05 9.02
N VAL A 318 13.63 5.35 8.86
CA VAL A 318 14.89 5.65 9.57
C VAL A 318 15.44 7.03 9.17
N LEU A 319 15.33 7.42 7.90
CA LEU A 319 15.79 8.71 7.41
C LEU A 319 15.01 9.87 8.03
N VAL A 320 13.69 9.74 8.14
CA VAL A 320 12.79 10.75 8.73
C VAL A 320 12.81 10.69 10.26
N GLY A 321 13.36 9.62 10.87
CA GLY A 321 13.42 9.44 12.33
C GLY A 321 12.08 9.03 12.96
N ARG A 322 11.15 8.49 12.16
CA ARG A 322 9.85 7.99 12.65
C ARG A 322 10.03 6.72 13.48
N GLU A 323 9.12 6.53 14.44
CA GLU A 323 9.08 5.33 15.27
C GLU A 323 8.41 4.16 14.53
N VAL A 324 8.97 2.97 14.72
CA VAL A 324 8.34 1.72 14.29
C VAL A 324 7.40 1.26 15.41
N THR A 325 6.11 1.31 15.14
CA THR A 325 5.02 0.91 16.03
C THR A 325 4.29 -0.32 15.47
N PRO A 326 3.37 -0.97 16.21
CA PRO A 326 2.51 -1.99 15.62
C PRO A 326 1.68 -1.48 14.43
N ASN A 327 1.32 -0.20 14.41
CA ASN A 327 0.66 0.43 13.28
C ASN A 327 1.56 0.46 12.03
N THR A 328 2.85 0.72 12.22
CA THR A 328 3.85 0.62 11.14
C THR A 328 3.89 -0.79 10.53
N ILE A 329 3.84 -1.84 11.36
CA ILE A 329 3.79 -3.22 10.86
C ILE A 329 2.51 -3.47 10.06
N ALA A 330 1.37 -2.97 10.52
CA ALA A 330 0.11 -3.06 9.78
C ALA A 330 0.19 -2.33 8.43
N ALA A 331 0.79 -1.12 8.41
CA ALA A 331 1.03 -0.35 7.19
C ALA A 331 1.97 -1.10 6.23
N LEU A 332 3.08 -1.66 6.72
CA LEU A 332 3.99 -2.49 5.92
C LEU A 332 3.27 -3.71 5.31
N LEU A 333 2.45 -4.41 6.08
CA LEU A 333 1.66 -5.53 5.57
C LEU A 333 0.58 -5.09 4.57
N THR A 334 0.12 -3.86 4.64
CA THR A 334 -0.78 -3.27 3.62
C THR A 334 -0.04 -2.98 2.32
N ILE A 335 1.18 -2.46 2.40
CA ILE A 335 2.06 -2.26 1.24
C ILE A 335 2.29 -3.58 0.50
N LEU A 336 2.37 -4.72 1.22
CA LEU A 336 2.39 -6.05 0.61
C LEU A 336 1.23 -6.23 -0.38
N GLY A 337 0.01 -5.91 0.03
CA GLY A 337 -1.17 -6.03 -0.81
C GLY A 337 -1.10 -5.15 -2.05
N TYR A 338 -0.80 -3.87 -1.89
CA TYR A 338 -0.73 -2.90 -3.00
C TYR A 338 0.40 -3.20 -3.98
N SER A 339 1.61 -3.46 -3.52
CA SER A 339 2.75 -3.80 -4.38
C SER A 339 2.51 -5.08 -5.16
N LEU A 340 1.90 -6.08 -4.52
CA LEU A 340 1.56 -7.33 -5.17
C LEU A 340 0.41 -7.22 -6.16
N TYR A 341 -0.52 -6.28 -5.95
CA TYR A 341 -1.63 -6.06 -6.87
C TYR A 341 -1.11 -5.77 -8.29
N ASP A 342 -0.22 -4.79 -8.43
CA ASP A 342 0.38 -4.46 -9.72
C ASP A 342 1.25 -5.60 -10.28
N THR A 343 2.01 -6.28 -9.42
CA THR A 343 2.81 -7.44 -9.81
C THR A 343 1.93 -8.57 -10.38
N VAL A 344 0.82 -8.89 -9.73
CA VAL A 344 -0.14 -9.91 -10.18
C VAL A 344 -0.74 -9.53 -11.53
N VAL A 345 -1.06 -8.25 -11.72
CA VAL A 345 -1.60 -7.80 -13.01
C VAL A 345 -0.58 -7.90 -14.14
N VAL A 346 0.68 -7.54 -13.89
CA VAL A 346 1.76 -7.76 -14.86
C VAL A 346 1.90 -9.24 -15.20
N PHE A 347 1.88 -10.12 -14.19
CA PHE A 347 1.95 -11.57 -14.40
C PHE A 347 0.77 -12.11 -15.20
N HIS A 348 -0.44 -11.62 -14.92
CA HIS A 348 -1.62 -11.95 -15.71
C HIS A 348 -1.42 -11.56 -17.17
N ARG A 349 -0.91 -10.36 -17.43
CA ARG A 349 -0.68 -9.87 -18.79
C ARG A 349 0.39 -10.71 -19.51
N ILE A 350 1.51 -11.02 -18.87
CA ILE A 350 2.55 -11.88 -19.43
C ILE A 350 1.98 -13.26 -19.76
N ASN A 351 1.25 -13.87 -18.81
CA ASN A 351 0.67 -15.20 -18.99
C ASN A 351 -0.39 -15.22 -20.11
N GLU A 352 -1.20 -14.17 -20.23
CA GLU A 352 -2.17 -14.01 -21.30
C GLU A 352 -1.50 -13.86 -22.67
N ASN A 353 -0.44 -13.06 -22.75
CA ASN A 353 0.31 -12.86 -23.97
C ASN A 353 1.11 -14.11 -24.39
N MET A 354 1.56 -14.91 -23.44
CA MET A 354 2.26 -16.18 -23.72
C MET A 354 1.33 -17.30 -24.21
N LYS A 355 0.05 -17.29 -23.83
CA LYS A 355 -0.91 -18.36 -24.16
C LYS A 355 -1.60 -18.21 -25.53
N GLY A 356 -1.45 -17.09 -26.22
CA GLY A 356 -2.11 -16.87 -27.50
C GLY A 356 -1.26 -17.24 -28.71
N ASP A 357 -1.80 -17.01 -29.91
CA ASP A 357 -1.10 -17.09 -31.19
C ASP A 357 -0.09 -15.95 -31.33
N SER A 358 0.82 -15.86 -30.37
CA SER A 358 1.86 -14.82 -30.32
C SER A 358 2.92 -15.14 -31.38
N PRO A 359 3.49 -14.13 -32.04
CA PRO A 359 4.63 -14.36 -32.91
C PRO A 359 5.78 -14.98 -32.08
N LYS A 360 6.60 -15.78 -32.74
CA LYS A 360 7.79 -16.40 -32.12
C LYS A 360 8.74 -15.30 -31.65
N CYS A 361 8.71 -14.99 -30.35
CA CYS A 361 9.59 -14.00 -29.72
C CYS A 361 10.17 -14.57 -28.42
N THR A 362 11.24 -13.95 -27.92
CA THR A 362 11.83 -14.35 -26.62
C THR A 362 10.92 -13.96 -25.46
N PHE A 363 11.04 -14.67 -24.34
CA PHE A 363 10.32 -14.32 -23.10
C PHE A 363 10.57 -12.86 -22.69
N ALA A 364 11.83 -12.38 -22.82
CA ALA A 364 12.16 -11.00 -22.48
C ALA A 364 11.42 -9.97 -23.35
N THR A 365 11.32 -10.24 -24.67
CA THR A 365 10.57 -9.37 -25.58
C THR A 365 9.08 -9.34 -25.20
N MET A 366 8.50 -10.51 -24.94
CA MET A 366 7.10 -10.62 -24.55
C MET A 366 6.83 -9.95 -23.20
N ALA A 367 7.71 -10.14 -22.23
CA ALA A 367 7.61 -9.49 -20.93
C ALA A 367 7.71 -7.96 -21.04
N ASN A 368 8.67 -7.44 -21.83
CA ASN A 368 8.78 -5.99 -22.09
C ASN A 368 7.50 -5.43 -22.70
N HIS A 369 6.95 -6.12 -23.67
CA HIS A 369 5.69 -5.76 -24.31
C HIS A 369 4.54 -5.73 -23.29
N SER A 370 4.42 -6.78 -22.48
CA SER A 370 3.36 -6.89 -21.45
C SER A 370 3.45 -5.79 -20.41
N VAL A 371 4.67 -5.41 -19.99
CA VAL A 371 4.88 -4.30 -19.04
C VAL A 371 4.44 -2.97 -19.67
N ASN A 372 4.81 -2.71 -20.93
CA ASN A 372 4.38 -1.48 -21.62
C ASN A 372 2.86 -1.39 -21.76
N GLU A 373 2.16 -2.51 -21.96
CA GLU A 373 0.69 -2.55 -22.03
C GLU A 373 0.03 -2.10 -20.73
N VAL A 374 0.62 -2.40 -19.57
CA VAL A 374 0.04 -2.08 -18.25
C VAL A 374 0.64 -0.85 -17.58
N LEU A 375 1.74 -0.30 -18.10
CA LEU A 375 2.52 0.77 -17.45
C LEU A 375 1.68 2.00 -17.11
N VAL A 376 0.92 2.52 -18.08
CA VAL A 376 0.09 3.73 -17.88
C VAL A 376 -0.98 3.47 -16.83
N ARG A 377 -1.51 2.26 -16.80
CA ARG A 377 -2.51 1.87 -15.80
C ARG A 377 -1.88 1.80 -14.41
N SER A 378 -0.74 1.13 -14.24
CA SER A 378 -0.04 1.05 -12.95
C SER A 378 0.32 2.45 -12.42
N LEU A 379 0.72 3.37 -13.29
CA LEU A 379 0.94 4.78 -12.88
C LEU A 379 -0.36 5.44 -12.40
N ASN A 380 -1.46 5.25 -13.11
CA ASN A 380 -2.75 5.82 -12.70
C ASN A 380 -3.25 5.23 -11.39
N THR A 381 -3.12 3.90 -11.19
CA THR A 381 -3.52 3.26 -9.93
C THR A 381 -2.66 3.71 -8.77
N SER A 382 -1.34 3.86 -8.95
CA SER A 382 -0.45 4.41 -7.93
C SER A 382 -0.85 5.83 -7.51
N ILE A 383 -1.23 6.69 -8.47
CA ILE A 383 -1.71 8.04 -8.18
C ILE A 383 -3.04 8.01 -7.42
N THR A 384 -4.00 7.18 -7.85
CA THR A 384 -5.30 7.07 -7.18
C THR A 384 -5.20 6.51 -5.77
N SER A 385 -4.30 5.55 -5.53
CA SER A 385 -4.04 4.99 -4.20
C SER A 385 -3.30 5.97 -3.29
N LEU A 386 -2.49 6.86 -3.86
CA LEU A 386 -1.79 7.91 -3.10
C LEU A 386 -2.77 8.92 -2.50
N ILE A 387 -3.89 9.21 -3.15
CA ILE A 387 -4.85 10.23 -2.69
C ILE A 387 -5.42 9.93 -1.29
N PRO A 388 -5.99 8.74 -1.01
CA PRO A 388 -6.48 8.41 0.34
C PRO A 388 -5.38 8.43 1.40
N VAL A 389 -4.18 7.94 1.07
CA VAL A 389 -3.04 7.91 1.98
C VAL A 389 -2.56 9.34 2.28
N ALA A 390 -2.43 10.19 1.26
CA ALA A 390 -2.10 11.60 1.45
C ALA A 390 -3.17 12.34 2.25
N ALA A 391 -4.45 12.03 2.05
CA ALA A 391 -5.53 12.62 2.85
C ALA A 391 -5.44 12.21 4.33
N MET A 392 -5.09 10.95 4.63
CA MET A 392 -4.83 10.51 6.01
C MET A 392 -3.62 11.23 6.63
N LEU A 393 -2.55 11.44 5.87
CA LEU A 393 -1.36 12.15 6.34
C LEU A 393 -1.64 13.62 6.64
N ILE A 394 -2.46 14.30 5.82
CA ILE A 394 -2.73 15.74 5.91
C ILE A 394 -3.84 16.04 6.93
N PHE A 395 -4.93 15.27 6.88
CA PHE A 395 -6.15 15.53 7.65
C PHE A 395 -6.37 14.53 8.78
N GLY A 396 -5.60 13.45 8.84
CA GLY A 396 -5.64 12.49 9.94
C GLY A 396 -5.02 13.08 11.21
N GLY A 397 -5.64 12.88 12.36
CA GLY A 397 -5.02 13.18 13.65
C GLY A 397 -3.75 12.34 13.87
N GLU A 398 -3.01 12.61 14.93
CA GLU A 398 -1.68 11.97 15.22
C GLU A 398 -1.70 10.45 15.04
N THR A 399 -2.72 9.79 15.57
CA THR A 399 -2.84 8.31 15.49
C THR A 399 -2.99 7.77 14.06
N LEU A 400 -3.57 8.55 13.13
CA LEU A 400 -3.69 8.15 11.72
C LEU A 400 -2.45 8.52 10.90
N ARG A 401 -1.67 9.49 11.36
CA ARG A 401 -0.37 9.86 10.75
C ARG A 401 0.69 8.80 10.96
N ASP A 402 0.54 7.93 11.97
CA ASP A 402 1.46 6.81 12.23
C ASP A 402 1.26 5.62 11.27
N PHE A 403 0.15 5.59 10.52
CA PHE A 403 -0.10 4.68 9.42
C PHE A 403 0.48 5.22 8.12
#